data_2e1b99935eefbc7a8cdd20d3d03bf49b
#
_entry.id   2e1b99935eefbc7a8cdd20d3d03bf49b
#
_cell.length_a   1.000
_cell.length_b   1.000
_cell.length_c   1.000
_cell.angle_alpha   90.00
_cell.angle_beta   90.00
_cell.angle_gamma   90.00
#
_symmetry.space_group_name_H-M   'P 1'
#
loop_
_entity.id
_entity.type
_entity.pdbx_description
1 polymer ?
#
loop_
_entity_poly.entity_id
_entity_poly.type
_entity_poly.pdbx_seq_one_letter_code
_entity_poly.pdbx_strand_id
1 'polypeptide(L)'
;MTIFATAVSRRQFLAGSLGAAAGACALHSLGTRASPAAEAQPAKPNLRFGLATYQWGMDWDIPTLIANCQKAKVFAVELRTSSKYAHGVELELTAQQRSDVKKRFADSPVAVVSIACSERMDWPEPEKLKAAVEASKAYLKLSHDVGSPTVRIFPNQFHPNVPREKTIEQIAKAAGEVGAAAAELGQEVSLEAHGPAGELATMRAIMDQVTQKSVRVRLNCDNRDTLGKGFEENFNLVKDHLSRVIHLHGLKDSKFPYPLLTQLLVRAKWDGWALMENSDKVPDRVQALIEQREIWDGLVEKAMKAGG
;
A
#
# COMPACT_ATOMS: atom_id res chain seq x y z
N MET A 1 -42.63 -16.17 45.88
CA MET A 1 -42.80 -14.74 46.18
C MET A 1 -42.42 -13.96 44.93
N THR A 2 -43.46 -13.55 44.22
CA THR A 2 -43.43 -13.02 42.87
C THR A 2 -43.33 -11.51 42.95
N ILE A 3 -42.45 -10.87 42.19
CA ILE A 3 -42.60 -9.45 41.86
C ILE A 3 -42.26 -9.22 40.39
N PHE A 4 -43.32 -8.81 39.66
CA PHE A 4 -43.30 -8.28 38.30
C PHE A 4 -42.73 -6.87 38.27
N ALA A 5 -41.98 -6.51 37.24
CA ALA A 5 -41.74 -5.12 36.90
C ALA A 5 -42.00 -4.90 35.40
N THR A 6 -42.90 -4.03 35.14
CA THR A 6 -43.58 -3.63 33.89
C THR A 6 -42.74 -2.76 33.01
N ALA A 7 -42.84 -3.01 31.68
CA ALA A 7 -42.35 -2.14 30.59
C ALA A 7 -43.21 -0.86 30.51
N VAL A 8 -42.54 0.30 30.27
CA VAL A 8 -43.21 1.55 29.94
C VAL A 8 -42.91 1.93 28.50
N SER A 9 -44.00 1.95 27.72
CA SER A 9 -44.07 2.41 26.33
C SER A 9 -44.15 3.95 26.29
N ARG A 10 -43.35 4.59 25.43
CA ARG A 10 -43.51 6.00 25.07
C ARG A 10 -44.23 6.12 23.75
N ARG A 11 -45.53 6.40 23.79
CA ARG A 11 -46.28 7.03 22.71
C ARG A 11 -47.32 7.98 23.32
N GLN A 12 -47.52 9.07 22.57
CA GLN A 12 -48.60 10.08 22.68
C GLN A 12 -48.31 11.31 23.55
N PHE A 13 -48.14 12.42 22.84
CA PHE A 13 -48.93 13.62 23.06
C PHE A 13 -49.04 14.40 21.73
N LEU A 14 -50.27 14.40 21.16
CA LEU A 14 -50.75 15.30 20.12
C LEU A 14 -51.89 16.10 20.75
N ALA A 15 -51.93 17.35 20.43
CA ALA A 15 -53.13 18.18 20.24
C ALA A 15 -53.06 19.55 20.90
N GLY A 16 -53.15 20.56 20.06
CA GLY A 16 -54.17 21.61 20.19
C GLY A 16 -53.62 23.02 20.36
N SER A 17 -53.66 23.86 19.31
CA SER A 17 -54.58 25.01 19.24
C SER A 17 -54.33 25.87 18.02
N LEU A 18 -55.37 26.14 17.23
CA LEU A 18 -55.45 27.12 16.16
C LEU A 18 -55.45 28.56 16.74
N GLY A 19 -54.66 29.42 16.10
CA GLY A 19 -54.78 30.87 16.26
C GLY A 19 -54.44 31.54 14.93
N ALA A 20 -55.48 32.04 14.22
CA ALA A 20 -55.31 32.78 12.98
C ALA A 20 -54.91 34.23 13.27
N ALA A 21 -53.86 34.71 12.60
CA ALA A 21 -53.64 36.14 12.37
C ALA A 21 -53.04 36.35 10.99
N ALA A 22 -53.78 37.08 10.15
CA ALA A 22 -53.34 37.50 8.84
C ALA A 22 -52.32 38.64 8.97
N GLY A 23 -51.20 38.50 8.26
CA GLY A 23 -50.16 39.55 8.19
C GLY A 23 -49.32 39.38 6.93
N ALA A 24 -49.25 40.43 6.13
CA ALA A 24 -48.78 40.64 4.78
C ALA A 24 -47.51 39.88 4.39
N CYS A 25 -47.53 39.26 3.20
CA CYS A 25 -46.40 38.70 2.48
C CYS A 25 -45.44 39.82 2.05
N ALA A 26 -44.24 39.84 2.65
CA ALA A 26 -43.03 40.41 2.05
C ALA A 26 -42.14 39.25 1.60
N LEU A 27 -42.12 38.99 0.30
CA LEU A 27 -41.19 38.05 -0.32
C LEU A 27 -39.78 38.59 -0.23
N HIS A 28 -39.03 38.22 0.81
CA HIS A 28 -37.58 38.30 0.83
C HIS A 28 -37.02 37.00 0.23
N SER A 29 -36.59 37.11 -1.04
CA SER A 29 -35.78 36.10 -1.67
C SER A 29 -34.41 36.02 -0.94
N LEU A 30 -34.31 35.09 0.04
CA LEU A 30 -33.04 34.69 0.60
C LEU A 30 -32.30 33.88 -0.47
N GLY A 31 -31.52 34.60 -1.29
CA GLY A 31 -30.51 33.97 -2.13
C GLY A 31 -29.54 33.19 -1.22
N THR A 32 -29.65 31.88 -1.20
CA THR A 32 -28.61 31.02 -0.65
C THR A 32 -27.35 31.21 -1.50
N ARG A 33 -26.47 32.12 -1.09
CA ARG A 33 -25.11 32.12 -1.58
C ARG A 33 -24.51 30.77 -1.21
N ALA A 34 -24.34 29.89 -2.21
CA ALA A 34 -23.49 28.72 -2.08
C ALA A 34 -22.11 29.25 -1.69
N SER A 35 -21.63 28.92 -0.50
CA SER A 35 -20.23 29.13 -0.13
C SER A 35 -19.38 28.43 -1.19
N PRO A 36 -18.37 29.09 -1.75
CA PRO A 36 -17.44 28.42 -2.62
C PRO A 36 -16.87 27.23 -1.85
N ALA A 37 -16.94 26.03 -2.45
CA ALA A 37 -16.27 24.87 -1.92
C ALA A 37 -14.82 25.27 -1.66
N ALA A 38 -14.37 25.14 -0.40
CA ALA A 38 -12.98 25.39 -0.07
C ALA A 38 -12.15 24.49 -0.98
N GLU A 39 -11.34 25.08 -1.85
CA GLU A 39 -10.36 24.35 -2.65
C GLU A 39 -9.53 23.54 -1.66
N ALA A 40 -9.64 22.21 -1.76
CA ALA A 40 -8.84 21.32 -0.95
C ALA A 40 -7.38 21.66 -1.20
N GLN A 41 -6.66 22.12 -0.18
CA GLN A 41 -5.25 22.41 -0.31
C GLN A 41 -4.56 21.16 -0.87
N PRO A 42 -3.69 21.29 -1.87
CA PRO A 42 -3.02 20.14 -2.45
C PRO A 42 -2.30 19.38 -1.33
N ALA A 43 -2.56 18.07 -1.25
CA ALA A 43 -1.96 17.21 -0.24
C ALA A 43 -0.43 17.38 -0.27
N LYS A 44 0.17 17.64 0.90
CA LYS A 44 1.63 17.72 1.01
C LYS A 44 2.21 16.31 0.81
N PRO A 45 3.34 16.18 0.11
CA PRO A 45 4.02 14.88 -0.01
C PRO A 45 4.37 14.37 1.39
N ASN A 46 4.24 13.05 1.60
CA ASN A 46 4.49 12.42 2.89
C ASN A 46 5.25 11.11 2.68
N LEU A 47 6.58 11.23 2.65
CA LEU A 47 7.49 10.13 2.35
C LEU A 47 7.95 9.49 3.66
N ARG A 48 7.30 8.42 4.07
CA ARG A 48 7.54 7.72 5.34
C ARG A 48 8.44 6.51 5.15
N PHE A 49 9.22 6.16 6.18
CA PHE A 49 10.11 5.02 6.16
C PHE A 49 9.52 3.82 6.90
N GLY A 50 9.74 2.61 6.37
CA GLY A 50 9.29 1.35 6.96
C GLY A 50 10.27 0.21 6.72
N LEU A 51 9.90 -1.01 7.14
CA LEU A 51 10.67 -2.23 7.01
C LEU A 51 9.89 -3.29 6.23
N ALA A 52 10.47 -3.88 5.19
CA ALA A 52 10.04 -5.17 4.66
C ALA A 52 10.72 -6.30 5.47
N THR A 53 9.92 -7.24 5.99
CA THR A 53 10.44 -8.36 6.78
C THR A 53 11.16 -9.41 5.92
N TYR A 54 12.02 -8.94 5.01
CA TYR A 54 12.84 -9.82 4.18
C TYR A 54 14.00 -10.39 5.00
N GLN A 55 15.25 -10.01 4.76
CA GLN A 55 16.37 -10.59 5.49
C GLN A 55 16.49 -10.03 6.93
N TRP A 56 16.27 -8.72 7.10
CA TRP A 56 16.48 -8.10 8.41
C TRP A 56 15.40 -8.39 9.44
N GLY A 57 14.19 -8.70 9.01
CA GLY A 57 13.06 -9.03 9.89
C GLY A 57 12.63 -10.49 9.86
N MET A 58 13.33 -11.38 9.13
CA MET A 58 12.85 -12.72 8.83
C MET A 58 12.68 -13.63 10.04
N ASP A 59 13.49 -13.45 11.08
CA ASP A 59 13.50 -14.22 12.31
C ASP A 59 12.86 -13.49 13.51
N TRP A 60 12.18 -12.35 13.26
CA TRP A 60 11.46 -11.63 14.28
C TRP A 60 9.99 -12.08 14.31
N ASP A 61 9.56 -12.65 15.44
CA ASP A 61 8.15 -12.85 15.72
C ASP A 61 7.43 -11.50 15.91
N ILE A 62 6.11 -11.48 15.96
CA ILE A 62 5.35 -10.20 16.00
C ILE A 62 5.75 -9.34 17.20
N PRO A 63 5.87 -9.86 18.46
CA PRO A 63 6.31 -9.05 19.58
C PRO A 63 7.71 -8.45 19.37
N THR A 64 8.67 -9.26 18.90
CA THR A 64 10.05 -8.84 18.62
C THR A 64 10.10 -7.82 17.48
N LEU A 65 9.32 -8.04 16.41
CA LEU A 65 9.21 -7.13 15.27
C LEU A 65 8.71 -5.76 15.72
N ILE A 66 7.62 -5.71 16.49
CA ILE A 66 7.06 -4.48 17.03
C ILE A 66 8.09 -3.77 17.93
N ALA A 67 8.71 -4.48 18.87
CA ALA A 67 9.70 -3.89 19.79
C ALA A 67 10.91 -3.32 19.06
N ASN A 68 11.47 -4.06 18.09
CA ASN A 68 12.60 -3.62 17.29
C ASN A 68 12.26 -2.42 16.38
N CYS A 69 11.08 -2.44 15.76
CA CYS A 69 10.60 -1.30 14.97
C CYS A 69 10.37 -0.06 15.83
N GLN A 70 9.80 -0.19 17.04
CA GLN A 70 9.66 0.92 17.98
C GLN A 70 11.02 1.50 18.40
N LYS A 71 11.99 0.63 18.75
CA LYS A 71 13.36 1.04 19.09
C LYS A 71 14.02 1.80 17.95
N ALA A 72 13.80 1.34 16.70
CA ALA A 72 14.32 2.00 15.51
C ALA A 72 13.50 3.23 15.08
N LYS A 73 12.36 3.54 15.69
CA LYS A 73 11.38 4.57 15.27
C LYS A 73 10.88 4.34 13.84
N VAL A 74 10.64 3.08 13.48
CA VAL A 74 10.10 2.63 12.19
C VAL A 74 8.69 2.11 12.44
N PHE A 75 7.67 2.82 11.95
CA PHE A 75 6.28 2.58 12.33
C PHE A 75 5.43 1.93 11.23
N ALA A 76 6.10 1.32 10.24
CA ALA A 76 5.43 0.54 9.21
C ALA A 76 6.23 -0.70 8.87
N VAL A 77 5.51 -1.81 8.65
CA VAL A 77 6.10 -3.08 8.21
C VAL A 77 5.32 -3.66 7.04
N GLU A 78 6.06 -4.29 6.15
CA GLU A 78 5.53 -5.26 5.20
C GLU A 78 5.83 -6.66 5.72
N LEU A 79 4.81 -7.51 5.79
CA LEU A 79 4.97 -8.90 6.18
C LEU A 79 5.15 -9.77 4.94
N ARG A 80 6.33 -10.34 4.78
CA ARG A 80 6.63 -11.25 3.71
C ARG A 80 6.10 -12.64 4.02
N THR A 81 5.51 -13.31 3.03
CA THR A 81 4.87 -14.62 3.17
C THR A 81 5.54 -15.68 2.31
N SER A 82 5.10 -16.94 2.44
CA SER A 82 5.55 -18.10 1.64
C SER A 82 6.99 -18.56 1.90
N SER A 83 7.61 -18.17 3.03
CA SER A 83 8.99 -18.51 3.35
C SER A 83 9.23 -18.78 4.84
N LYS A 84 8.20 -19.12 5.61
CA LYS A 84 8.29 -19.45 7.03
C LYS A 84 8.96 -18.34 7.86
N TYR A 85 8.57 -17.12 7.65
CA TYR A 85 9.02 -15.98 8.46
C TYR A 85 8.53 -16.14 9.90
N ALA A 86 9.34 -15.73 10.88
CA ALA A 86 9.05 -15.95 12.30
C ALA A 86 7.79 -15.23 12.79
N HIS A 87 7.32 -14.18 12.12
CA HIS A 87 6.04 -13.53 12.42
C HIS A 87 4.82 -14.46 12.20
N GLY A 88 4.94 -15.53 11.41
CA GLY A 88 3.93 -16.57 11.23
C GLY A 88 2.66 -16.13 10.51
N VAL A 89 2.63 -14.98 9.84
CA VAL A 89 1.43 -14.50 9.13
C VAL A 89 1.41 -15.14 7.74
N GLU A 90 0.61 -16.18 7.61
CA GLU A 90 0.47 -17.02 6.41
C GLU A 90 -1.01 -17.37 6.14
N LEU A 91 -1.29 -17.96 4.98
CA LEU A 91 -2.67 -18.29 4.56
C LEU A 91 -3.38 -19.26 5.51
N GLU A 92 -2.64 -20.12 6.19
CA GLU A 92 -3.15 -21.18 7.08
C GLU A 92 -3.71 -20.61 8.41
N LEU A 93 -3.49 -19.33 8.72
CA LEU A 93 -4.03 -18.72 9.92
C LEU A 93 -5.55 -18.76 9.93
N THR A 94 -6.11 -19.22 11.05
CA THR A 94 -7.55 -19.16 11.31
C THR A 94 -8.04 -17.72 11.42
N ALA A 95 -9.34 -17.49 11.27
CA ALA A 95 -9.93 -16.16 11.42
C ALA A 95 -9.61 -15.51 12.78
N GLN A 96 -9.59 -16.30 13.85
CA GLN A 96 -9.22 -15.82 15.19
C GLN A 96 -7.75 -15.38 15.24
N GLN A 97 -6.83 -16.19 14.70
CA GLN A 97 -5.41 -15.84 14.67
C GLN A 97 -5.15 -14.56 13.84
N ARG A 98 -5.84 -14.38 12.70
CA ARG A 98 -5.77 -13.14 11.90
C ARG A 98 -6.27 -11.92 12.68
N SER A 99 -7.37 -12.08 13.42
CA SER A 99 -7.89 -11.04 14.32
C SER A 99 -6.91 -10.69 15.44
N ASP A 100 -6.24 -11.71 16.01
CA ASP A 100 -5.22 -11.50 17.05
C ASP A 100 -3.99 -10.77 16.49
N VAL A 101 -3.55 -11.08 15.27
CA VAL A 101 -2.49 -10.33 14.56
C VAL A 101 -2.91 -8.88 14.39
N LYS A 102 -4.10 -8.64 13.84
CA LYS A 102 -4.64 -7.28 13.65
C LYS A 102 -4.65 -6.50 14.95
N LYS A 103 -5.14 -7.12 16.03
CA LYS A 103 -5.19 -6.48 17.34
C LYS A 103 -3.81 -6.12 17.87
N ARG A 104 -2.82 -7.02 17.77
CA ARG A 104 -1.45 -6.77 18.24
C ARG A 104 -0.81 -5.55 17.55
N PHE A 105 -1.01 -5.42 16.25
CA PHE A 105 -0.51 -4.24 15.53
C PHE A 105 -1.33 -2.98 15.86
N ALA A 106 -2.65 -3.08 16.01
CA ALA A 106 -3.51 -1.95 16.40
C ALA A 106 -3.20 -1.43 17.81
N ASP A 107 -2.78 -2.30 18.72
CA ASP A 107 -2.35 -1.94 20.09
C ASP A 107 -0.90 -1.37 20.12
N SER A 108 -0.25 -1.21 18.99
CA SER A 108 1.12 -0.72 18.83
C SER A 108 1.17 0.49 17.88
N PRO A 109 2.25 1.29 17.87
CA PRO A 109 2.42 2.34 16.87
C PRO A 109 2.86 1.82 15.50
N VAL A 110 3.11 0.50 15.35
CA VAL A 110 3.60 -0.11 14.10
C VAL A 110 2.42 -0.62 13.28
N ALA A 111 2.28 -0.13 12.05
CA ALA A 111 1.23 -0.56 11.13
C ALA A 111 1.72 -1.63 10.15
N VAL A 112 0.89 -2.61 9.84
CA VAL A 112 1.10 -3.48 8.67
C VAL A 112 0.62 -2.74 7.43
N VAL A 113 1.53 -2.36 6.55
CA VAL A 113 1.19 -1.55 5.36
C VAL A 113 1.14 -2.35 4.07
N SER A 114 1.67 -3.57 4.09
CA SER A 114 1.65 -4.49 2.95
C SER A 114 1.81 -5.95 3.40
N ILE A 115 1.22 -6.85 2.64
CA ILE A 115 1.56 -8.28 2.61
C ILE A 115 2.32 -8.54 1.29
N ALA A 116 3.51 -9.14 1.38
CA ALA A 116 4.32 -9.46 0.21
C ALA A 116 4.27 -10.95 -0.09
N CYS A 117 3.39 -11.37 -0.98
CA CYS A 117 3.39 -12.74 -1.48
C CYS A 117 4.37 -12.92 -2.66
N SER A 118 4.64 -14.16 -3.05
CA SER A 118 5.58 -14.49 -4.14
C SER A 118 4.87 -14.85 -5.45
N GLU A 119 3.59 -14.50 -5.57
CA GLU A 119 2.77 -14.86 -6.73
C GLU A 119 3.19 -14.10 -7.98
N ARG A 120 3.26 -14.82 -9.11
CA ARG A 120 3.78 -14.33 -10.39
C ARG A 120 2.71 -14.42 -11.48
N MET A 121 2.61 -13.35 -12.27
CA MET A 121 1.59 -13.26 -13.35
C MET A 121 2.14 -13.64 -14.73
N ASP A 122 3.40 -14.05 -14.82
CA ASP A 122 4.09 -14.41 -16.07
C ASP A 122 4.05 -15.90 -16.43
N TRP A 123 3.44 -16.75 -15.62
CA TRP A 123 3.43 -18.19 -15.86
C TRP A 123 2.86 -18.54 -17.24
N PRO A 124 3.62 -19.19 -18.15
CA PRO A 124 3.10 -19.56 -19.46
C PRO A 124 2.10 -20.72 -19.41
N GLU A 125 2.13 -21.50 -18.31
CA GLU A 125 1.18 -22.59 -18.11
C GLU A 125 -0.12 -22.07 -17.50
N PRO A 126 -1.28 -22.26 -18.17
CA PRO A 126 -2.55 -21.69 -17.72
C PRO A 126 -2.95 -22.08 -16.28
N GLU A 127 -2.69 -23.33 -15.90
CA GLU A 127 -3.04 -23.82 -14.54
C GLU A 127 -2.17 -23.19 -13.46
N LYS A 128 -0.88 -22.93 -13.74
CA LYS A 128 -0.01 -22.21 -12.79
C LYS A 128 -0.42 -20.75 -12.68
N LEU A 129 -0.75 -20.10 -13.79
CA LEU A 129 -1.24 -18.72 -13.77
C LEU A 129 -2.53 -18.60 -12.99
N LYS A 130 -3.49 -19.51 -13.24
CA LYS A 130 -4.76 -19.56 -12.50
C LYS A 130 -4.53 -19.76 -10.99
N ALA A 131 -3.65 -20.70 -10.63
CA ALA A 131 -3.28 -20.93 -9.22
C ALA A 131 -2.67 -19.68 -8.59
N ALA A 132 -1.78 -18.96 -9.29
CA ALA A 132 -1.17 -17.72 -8.79
C ALA A 132 -2.21 -16.59 -8.61
N VAL A 133 -3.18 -16.46 -9.51
CA VAL A 133 -4.29 -15.50 -9.39
C VAL A 133 -5.15 -15.83 -8.16
N GLU A 134 -5.55 -17.09 -7.99
CA GLU A 134 -6.37 -17.50 -6.85
C GLU A 134 -5.60 -17.38 -5.50
N ALA A 135 -4.32 -17.73 -5.47
CA ALA A 135 -3.47 -17.50 -4.31
C ALA A 135 -3.36 -15.99 -3.98
N SER A 136 -3.21 -15.13 -5.00
CA SER A 136 -3.18 -13.68 -4.80
C SER A 136 -4.48 -13.14 -4.19
N LYS A 137 -5.64 -13.67 -4.61
CA LYS A 137 -6.94 -13.33 -3.99
C LYS A 137 -7.02 -13.80 -2.53
N ALA A 138 -6.48 -14.99 -2.23
CA ALA A 138 -6.41 -15.46 -0.85
C ALA A 138 -5.50 -14.58 0.02
N TYR A 139 -4.37 -14.10 -0.52
CA TYR A 139 -3.50 -13.13 0.16
C TYR A 139 -4.17 -11.76 0.34
N LEU A 140 -5.03 -11.31 -0.57
CA LEU A 140 -5.85 -10.10 -0.37
C LEU A 140 -6.77 -10.27 0.83
N LYS A 141 -7.41 -11.42 0.96
CA LYS A 141 -8.26 -11.70 2.12
C LYS A 141 -7.44 -11.73 3.42
N LEU A 142 -6.28 -12.39 3.43
CA LEU A 142 -5.36 -12.38 4.59
C LEU A 142 -4.98 -10.93 4.94
N SER A 143 -4.55 -10.14 3.94
CA SER A 143 -4.16 -8.74 4.09
C SER A 143 -5.27 -7.91 4.74
N HIS A 144 -6.50 -8.00 4.22
CA HIS A 144 -7.67 -7.34 4.79
C HIS A 144 -7.92 -7.76 6.26
N ASP A 145 -7.88 -9.07 6.53
CA ASP A 145 -8.17 -9.62 7.86
C ASP A 145 -7.16 -9.16 8.92
N VAL A 146 -5.86 -9.03 8.54
CA VAL A 146 -4.81 -8.53 9.45
C VAL A 146 -4.68 -7.00 9.46
N GLY A 147 -5.50 -6.28 8.68
CA GLY A 147 -5.53 -4.81 8.67
C GLY A 147 -4.49 -4.15 7.76
N SER A 148 -3.93 -4.88 6.82
CA SER A 148 -3.03 -4.35 5.79
C SER A 148 -3.81 -3.82 4.59
N PRO A 149 -3.42 -2.70 3.97
CA PRO A 149 -4.12 -2.12 2.83
C PRO A 149 -3.61 -2.58 1.46
N THR A 150 -2.47 -3.28 1.39
CA THR A 150 -1.87 -3.65 0.10
C THR A 150 -1.36 -5.08 0.05
N VAL A 151 -1.37 -5.67 -1.15
CA VAL A 151 -0.72 -6.96 -1.45
C VAL A 151 0.22 -6.78 -2.62
N ARG A 152 1.46 -7.30 -2.50
CA ARG A 152 2.45 -7.32 -3.58
C ARG A 152 2.32 -8.59 -4.41
N ILE A 153 2.36 -8.45 -5.74
CA ILE A 153 2.52 -9.51 -6.74
C ILE A 153 3.64 -9.16 -7.73
N PHE A 154 4.06 -10.10 -8.57
CA PHE A 154 5.15 -9.90 -9.53
C PHE A 154 4.73 -10.01 -11.00
N PRO A 155 5.29 -9.17 -11.92
CA PRO A 155 5.28 -9.42 -13.36
C PRO A 155 6.30 -10.47 -13.77
N ASN A 156 7.47 -10.43 -13.23
CA ASN A 156 8.68 -11.25 -13.14
C ASN A 156 9.40 -11.55 -14.48
N GLN A 157 9.04 -12.54 -15.29
CA GLN A 157 9.87 -13.02 -16.41
C GLN A 157 9.20 -12.87 -17.79
N PHE A 158 10.05 -12.83 -18.82
CA PHE A 158 9.67 -13.20 -20.18
C PHE A 158 10.13 -14.63 -20.47
N HIS A 159 9.33 -15.41 -21.17
CA HIS A 159 9.62 -16.80 -21.50
C HIS A 159 10.05 -16.93 -22.96
N PRO A 160 11.11 -17.70 -23.29
CA PRO A 160 11.70 -17.73 -24.64
C PRO A 160 10.73 -18.09 -25.76
N ASN A 161 9.72 -18.91 -25.48
CA ASN A 161 8.75 -19.39 -26.46
C ASN A 161 7.43 -18.62 -26.47
N VAL A 162 7.36 -17.48 -25.71
CA VAL A 162 6.17 -16.64 -25.65
C VAL A 162 6.54 -15.24 -26.15
N PRO A 163 5.83 -14.69 -27.14
CA PRO A 163 6.06 -13.31 -27.57
C PRO A 163 5.94 -12.33 -26.40
N ARG A 164 6.84 -11.34 -26.35
CA ARG A 164 6.91 -10.35 -25.26
C ARG A 164 5.56 -9.66 -25.02
N GLU A 165 4.89 -9.29 -26.11
CA GLU A 165 3.59 -8.61 -26.11
C GLU A 165 2.50 -9.51 -25.47
N LYS A 166 2.55 -10.82 -25.74
CA LYS A 166 1.62 -11.78 -25.15
C LYS A 166 1.83 -11.97 -23.66
N THR A 167 3.08 -11.92 -23.18
CA THR A 167 3.38 -11.93 -21.75
C THR A 167 2.87 -10.66 -21.09
N ILE A 168 3.04 -9.48 -21.70
CA ILE A 168 2.53 -8.20 -21.21
C ILE A 168 0.99 -8.22 -21.09
N GLU A 169 0.30 -8.66 -22.16
CA GLU A 169 -1.16 -8.81 -22.17
C GLU A 169 -1.65 -9.75 -21.06
N GLN A 170 -0.98 -10.89 -20.89
CA GLN A 170 -1.29 -11.86 -19.85
C GLN A 170 -1.13 -11.27 -18.45
N ILE A 171 -0.01 -10.60 -18.18
CA ILE A 171 0.26 -9.97 -16.87
C ILE A 171 -0.80 -8.91 -16.59
N ALA A 172 -1.11 -8.06 -17.57
CA ALA A 172 -2.12 -7.01 -17.41
C ALA A 172 -3.50 -7.60 -17.09
N LYS A 173 -3.92 -8.65 -17.79
CA LYS A 173 -5.18 -9.35 -17.56
C LYS A 173 -5.22 -9.97 -16.16
N ALA A 174 -4.19 -10.72 -15.78
CA ALA A 174 -4.11 -11.39 -14.49
C ALA A 174 -4.06 -10.38 -13.31
N ALA A 175 -3.24 -9.34 -13.44
CA ALA A 175 -3.19 -8.25 -12.45
C ALA A 175 -4.53 -7.51 -12.35
N GLY A 176 -5.23 -7.30 -13.48
CA GLY A 176 -6.55 -6.71 -13.50
C GLY A 176 -7.60 -7.55 -12.77
N GLU A 177 -7.55 -8.88 -12.93
CA GLU A 177 -8.44 -9.81 -12.23
C GLU A 177 -8.20 -9.78 -10.70
N VAL A 178 -6.93 -9.83 -10.27
CA VAL A 178 -6.58 -9.68 -8.84
C VAL A 178 -6.97 -8.29 -8.34
N GLY A 179 -6.81 -7.25 -9.16
CA GLY A 179 -7.20 -5.88 -8.85
C GLY A 179 -8.69 -5.71 -8.65
N ALA A 180 -9.53 -6.40 -9.42
CA ALA A 180 -10.98 -6.39 -9.21
C ALA A 180 -11.33 -6.92 -7.81
N ALA A 181 -10.76 -8.06 -7.40
CA ALA A 181 -10.94 -8.61 -6.06
C ALA A 181 -10.39 -7.67 -4.96
N ALA A 182 -9.29 -6.98 -5.21
CA ALA A 182 -8.75 -5.98 -4.29
C ALA A 182 -9.69 -4.80 -4.09
N ALA A 183 -10.32 -4.31 -5.18
CA ALA A 183 -11.27 -3.21 -5.11
C ALA A 183 -12.50 -3.53 -4.24
N GLU A 184 -13.01 -4.78 -4.31
CA GLU A 184 -14.12 -5.26 -3.45
C GLU A 184 -13.77 -5.21 -1.96
N LEU A 185 -12.49 -5.39 -1.62
CA LEU A 185 -11.98 -5.33 -0.24
C LEU A 185 -11.46 -3.95 0.16
N GLY A 186 -11.55 -2.95 -0.72
CA GLY A 186 -10.97 -1.62 -0.49
C GLY A 186 -9.44 -1.62 -0.40
N GLN A 187 -8.79 -2.57 -1.05
CA GLN A 187 -7.34 -2.77 -1.04
C GLN A 187 -6.67 -2.38 -2.35
N GLU A 188 -5.35 -2.34 -2.33
CA GLU A 188 -4.48 -2.11 -3.48
C GLU A 188 -3.65 -3.36 -3.77
N VAL A 189 -3.51 -3.71 -5.05
CA VAL A 189 -2.52 -4.66 -5.54
C VAL A 189 -1.34 -3.88 -6.07
N SER A 190 -0.16 -4.12 -5.54
CA SER A 190 1.06 -3.53 -6.05
C SER A 190 1.86 -4.54 -6.88
N LEU A 191 1.93 -4.26 -8.18
CA LEU A 191 2.77 -4.99 -9.12
C LEU A 191 4.20 -4.46 -8.97
N GLU A 192 5.09 -5.27 -8.42
CA GLU A 192 6.47 -4.85 -8.13
C GLU A 192 7.33 -4.88 -9.40
N ALA A 193 8.08 -3.83 -9.64
CA ALA A 193 9.06 -3.71 -10.72
C ALA A 193 10.25 -4.67 -10.50
N HIS A 194 10.01 -5.98 -10.64
CA HIS A 194 10.93 -7.06 -10.36
C HIS A 194 11.08 -8.00 -11.57
N GLY A 195 12.29 -8.55 -11.77
CA GLY A 195 12.61 -9.40 -12.91
C GLY A 195 12.63 -8.64 -14.25
N PRO A 196 12.92 -9.30 -15.36
CA PRO A 196 12.97 -8.67 -16.70
C PRO A 196 11.68 -8.01 -17.14
N ALA A 197 10.51 -8.56 -16.74
CA ALA A 197 9.21 -7.92 -17.03
C ALA A 197 8.90 -6.73 -16.10
N GLY A 198 9.74 -6.48 -15.09
CA GLY A 198 9.64 -5.35 -14.17
C GLY A 198 10.37 -4.08 -14.63
N GLU A 199 10.99 -4.04 -15.82
CA GLU A 199 11.52 -2.80 -16.39
C GLU A 199 10.40 -1.74 -16.48
N LEU A 200 10.69 -0.47 -16.09
CA LEU A 200 9.65 0.55 -15.96
C LEU A 200 8.92 0.85 -17.28
N ALA A 201 9.58 0.70 -18.42
CA ALA A 201 8.92 0.79 -19.72
C ALA A 201 7.93 -0.36 -19.95
N THR A 202 8.26 -1.57 -19.51
CA THR A 202 7.36 -2.73 -19.56
C THR A 202 6.20 -2.54 -18.56
N MET A 203 6.49 -2.08 -17.35
CA MET A 203 5.45 -1.76 -16.37
C MET A 203 4.45 -0.74 -16.91
N ARG A 204 4.92 0.27 -17.63
CA ARG A 204 4.04 1.23 -18.33
C ARG A 204 3.16 0.52 -19.36
N ALA A 205 3.73 -0.34 -20.21
CA ALA A 205 2.96 -1.08 -21.22
C ALA A 205 1.92 -2.05 -20.60
N ILE A 206 2.21 -2.61 -19.42
CA ILE A 206 1.25 -3.40 -18.65
C ILE A 206 0.12 -2.48 -18.13
N MET A 207 0.48 -1.35 -17.50
CA MET A 207 -0.50 -0.44 -16.90
C MET A 207 -1.40 0.25 -17.92
N ASP A 208 -0.95 0.44 -19.17
CA ASP A 208 -1.78 0.94 -20.27
C ASP A 208 -2.94 0.00 -20.62
N GLN A 209 -2.84 -1.29 -20.27
CA GLN A 209 -3.85 -2.31 -20.50
C GLN A 209 -4.68 -2.64 -19.25
N VAL A 210 -4.23 -2.20 -18.06
CA VAL A 210 -4.95 -2.43 -16.79
C VAL A 210 -6.00 -1.34 -16.59
N THR A 211 -7.27 -1.73 -16.46
CA THR A 211 -8.38 -0.81 -16.19
C THR A 211 -8.69 -0.62 -14.71
N GLN A 212 -8.23 -1.53 -13.85
CA GLN A 212 -8.51 -1.52 -12.42
C GLN A 212 -7.62 -0.50 -11.70
N LYS A 213 -8.22 0.53 -11.10
CA LYS A 213 -7.50 1.58 -10.35
C LYS A 213 -6.83 1.07 -9.08
N SER A 214 -7.24 -0.08 -8.58
CA SER A 214 -6.65 -0.79 -7.43
C SER A 214 -5.31 -1.45 -7.76
N VAL A 215 -4.94 -1.61 -9.05
CA VAL A 215 -3.62 -2.08 -9.45
C VAL A 215 -2.67 -0.90 -9.58
N ARG A 216 -1.52 -0.98 -8.92
CA ARG A 216 -0.50 0.06 -8.89
C ARG A 216 0.89 -0.51 -9.13
N VAL A 217 1.83 0.33 -9.51
CA VAL A 217 3.23 0.00 -9.71
C VAL A 217 4.00 0.21 -8.43
N ARG A 218 4.70 -0.81 -7.94
CA ARG A 218 5.65 -0.70 -6.85
C ARG A 218 7.06 -0.59 -7.41
N LEU A 219 7.73 0.53 -7.17
CA LEU A 219 9.16 0.64 -7.46
C LEU A 219 9.95 -0.30 -6.55
N ASN A 220 10.92 -0.99 -7.12
CA ASN A 220 11.88 -1.81 -6.37
C ASN A 220 13.24 -1.10 -6.21
N CYS A 221 13.40 0.08 -6.78
CA CYS A 221 14.65 0.87 -6.76
C CYS A 221 15.87 0.06 -7.22
N ASP A 222 15.71 -0.72 -8.28
CA ASP A 222 16.74 -1.54 -8.87
C ASP A 222 17.64 -0.69 -9.80
N ASN A 223 18.93 -1.01 -9.89
CA ASN A 223 19.85 -0.32 -10.79
C ASN A 223 19.42 -0.35 -12.26
N ARG A 224 18.63 -1.35 -12.70
CA ARG A 224 18.06 -1.39 -14.05
C ARG A 224 17.16 -0.19 -14.35
N ASP A 225 16.52 0.39 -13.33
CA ASP A 225 15.65 1.56 -13.48
C ASP A 225 16.43 2.82 -13.92
N THR A 226 17.77 2.78 -13.82
CA THR A 226 18.66 3.87 -14.26
C THR A 226 19.15 3.71 -15.70
N LEU A 227 18.86 2.58 -16.35
CA LEU A 227 19.35 2.29 -17.70
C LEU A 227 18.60 3.06 -18.79
N GLY A 228 19.13 3.03 -20.01
CA GLY A 228 18.52 3.65 -21.19
C GLY A 228 18.52 5.19 -21.08
N LYS A 229 17.37 5.81 -20.94
CA LYS A 229 17.21 7.27 -20.84
C LYS A 229 17.48 7.83 -19.45
N GLY A 230 17.80 6.98 -18.48
CA GLY A 230 18.04 7.36 -17.10
C GLY A 230 16.82 7.30 -16.20
N PHE A 231 17.07 7.40 -14.88
CA PHE A 231 16.03 7.15 -13.87
C PHE A 231 14.85 8.12 -13.94
N GLU A 232 15.08 9.41 -14.16
CA GLU A 232 13.99 10.41 -14.19
C GLU A 232 13.00 10.12 -15.32
N GLU A 233 13.51 9.80 -16.52
CA GLU A 233 12.65 9.44 -17.66
C GLU A 233 11.88 8.15 -17.38
N ASN A 234 12.54 7.13 -16.85
CA ASN A 234 11.91 5.86 -16.53
C ASN A 234 10.86 6.01 -15.41
N PHE A 235 11.14 6.80 -14.38
CA PHE A 235 10.19 7.13 -13.33
C PHE A 235 8.95 7.84 -13.88
N ASN A 236 9.13 8.79 -14.80
CA ASN A 236 8.03 9.54 -15.40
C ASN A 236 7.06 8.65 -16.20
N LEU A 237 7.49 7.47 -16.67
CA LEU A 237 6.60 6.51 -17.32
C LEU A 237 5.53 5.95 -16.35
N VAL A 238 5.86 5.81 -15.08
CA VAL A 238 5.02 5.10 -14.09
C VAL A 238 4.52 5.96 -12.93
N LYS A 239 4.96 7.22 -12.81
CA LYS A 239 4.69 8.09 -11.64
C LYS A 239 3.20 8.21 -11.29
N ASP A 240 2.32 8.23 -12.29
CA ASP A 240 0.87 8.38 -12.08
C ASP A 240 0.19 7.05 -11.66
N HIS A 241 0.95 5.96 -11.72
CA HIS A 241 0.52 4.63 -11.33
C HIS A 241 1.18 4.13 -10.04
N LEU A 242 1.98 4.97 -9.36
CA LEU A 242 2.73 4.52 -8.18
C LEU A 242 1.81 3.98 -7.08
N SER A 243 2.24 2.86 -6.50
CA SER A 243 1.71 2.30 -5.27
C SER A 243 2.03 3.23 -4.09
N ARG A 244 1.25 3.11 -3.02
CA ARG A 244 1.57 3.72 -1.73
C ARG A 244 2.75 3.06 -1.00
N VAL A 245 3.34 2.03 -1.58
CA VAL A 245 4.49 1.30 -1.04
C VAL A 245 5.54 1.15 -2.14
N ILE A 246 6.80 1.48 -1.82
CA ILE A 246 7.98 1.20 -2.65
C ILE A 246 9.02 0.47 -1.82
N HIS A 247 9.95 -0.27 -2.47
CA HIS A 247 11.08 -0.88 -1.81
C HIS A 247 12.35 -0.05 -1.97
N LEU A 248 13.14 0.02 -0.91
CA LEU A 248 14.48 0.59 -0.87
C LEU A 248 15.48 -0.52 -0.57
N HIS A 249 16.61 -0.50 -1.23
CA HIS A 249 17.78 -1.28 -0.82
C HIS A 249 18.70 -0.41 0.05
N GLY A 250 19.90 -0.92 0.43
CA GLY A 250 20.81 -0.16 1.26
C GLY A 250 21.07 1.26 0.72
N LEU A 251 20.83 2.27 1.56
CA LEU A 251 20.95 3.69 1.18
C LEU A 251 22.38 4.21 1.27
N LYS A 252 23.21 3.61 2.13
CA LYS A 252 24.60 3.97 2.31
C LYS A 252 25.40 3.50 1.12
N ASP A 253 26.18 4.42 0.54
CA ASP A 253 27.07 4.15 -0.60
C ASP A 253 26.37 3.50 -1.83
N SER A 254 25.06 3.72 -1.95
CA SER A 254 24.25 3.17 -3.02
C SER A 254 24.61 3.76 -4.39
N LYS A 255 24.61 2.90 -5.42
CA LYS A 255 24.67 3.33 -6.81
C LYS A 255 23.33 3.81 -7.36
N PHE A 256 22.24 3.47 -6.70
CA PHE A 256 20.89 3.94 -7.06
C PHE A 256 20.72 5.41 -6.66
N PRO A 257 20.14 6.30 -7.50
CA PRO A 257 20.08 7.74 -7.27
C PRO A 257 18.97 8.15 -6.27
N TYR A 258 19.05 7.70 -5.01
CA TYR A 258 18.06 8.02 -3.98
C TYR A 258 17.80 9.52 -3.76
N PRO A 259 18.80 10.43 -3.88
CA PRO A 259 18.52 11.86 -3.84
C PRO A 259 17.58 12.32 -4.95
N LEU A 260 17.71 11.78 -6.16
CA LEU A 260 16.82 12.08 -7.29
C LEU A 260 15.44 11.43 -7.07
N LEU A 261 15.39 10.18 -6.58
CA LEU A 261 14.12 9.52 -6.24
C LEU A 261 13.28 10.38 -5.28
N THR A 262 13.88 10.85 -4.16
CA THR A 262 13.14 11.66 -3.18
C THR A 262 12.64 12.96 -3.76
N GLN A 263 13.40 13.65 -4.63
CA GLN A 263 12.97 14.83 -5.35
C GLN A 263 11.79 14.55 -6.28
N LEU A 264 11.84 13.44 -7.03
CA LEU A 264 10.78 13.04 -7.95
C LEU A 264 9.49 12.68 -7.21
N LEU A 265 9.59 11.97 -6.08
CA LEU A 265 8.46 11.64 -5.21
C LEU A 265 7.82 12.89 -4.61
N VAL A 266 8.63 13.88 -4.18
CA VAL A 266 8.13 15.18 -3.69
C VAL A 266 7.40 15.95 -4.80
N ARG A 267 7.98 16.06 -6.00
CA ARG A 267 7.33 16.70 -7.16
C ARG A 267 6.02 16.00 -7.54
N ALA A 268 5.98 14.66 -7.46
CA ALA A 268 4.79 13.86 -7.72
C ALA A 268 3.75 13.94 -6.58
N LYS A 269 4.04 14.64 -5.48
CA LYS A 269 3.21 14.71 -4.26
C LYS A 269 2.85 13.32 -3.72
N TRP A 270 3.79 12.38 -3.82
CA TRP A 270 3.57 11.03 -3.37
C TRP A 270 3.36 10.96 -1.86
N ASP A 271 2.36 10.18 -1.43
CA ASP A 271 2.07 9.87 -0.03
C ASP A 271 2.15 8.36 0.16
N GLY A 272 3.21 7.90 0.82
CA GLY A 272 3.43 6.46 0.93
C GLY A 272 4.56 6.07 1.87
N TRP A 273 4.90 4.79 1.80
CA TRP A 273 5.90 4.13 2.61
C TRP A 273 7.03 3.59 1.75
N ALA A 274 8.23 4.04 2.03
CA ALA A 274 9.47 3.51 1.45
C ALA A 274 10.03 2.46 2.41
N LEU A 275 9.92 1.19 2.04
CA LEU A 275 10.27 0.07 2.91
C LEU A 275 11.67 -0.43 2.64
N MET A 276 12.48 -0.51 3.69
CA MET A 276 13.82 -1.09 3.62
C MET A 276 13.75 -2.59 3.41
N GLU A 277 14.16 -3.04 2.23
CA GLU A 277 14.34 -4.44 1.87
C GLU A 277 15.84 -4.70 1.68
N ASN A 278 16.56 -4.96 2.77
CA ASN A 278 18.00 -5.15 2.72
C ASN A 278 18.41 -6.59 3.07
N SER A 279 19.41 -7.10 2.35
CA SER A 279 19.99 -8.44 2.53
C SER A 279 21.40 -8.42 3.11
N ASP A 280 21.97 -7.24 3.38
CA ASP A 280 23.32 -7.13 3.93
C ASP A 280 23.41 -7.81 5.30
N LYS A 281 24.50 -8.53 5.51
CA LYS A 281 24.83 -9.10 6.80
C LYS A 281 25.39 -8.02 7.71
N VAL A 282 24.65 -7.65 8.74
CA VAL A 282 25.02 -6.63 9.72
C VAL A 282 25.04 -7.23 11.13
N PRO A 283 25.93 -6.78 12.02
CA PRO A 283 26.02 -7.32 13.38
C PRO A 283 24.81 -6.96 14.24
N ASP A 284 24.24 -5.78 14.05
CA ASP A 284 23.01 -5.31 14.73
C ASP A 284 22.04 -4.73 13.69
N ARG A 285 20.98 -5.50 13.40
CA ARG A 285 19.96 -5.11 12.41
C ARG A 285 19.09 -3.94 12.88
N VAL A 286 18.90 -3.78 14.19
CA VAL A 286 18.13 -2.65 14.73
C VAL A 286 18.93 -1.36 14.58
N GLN A 287 20.23 -1.39 14.91
CA GLN A 287 21.10 -0.24 14.71
C GLN A 287 21.23 0.11 13.22
N ALA A 288 21.40 -0.89 12.35
CA ALA A 288 21.44 -0.67 10.91
C ALA A 288 20.12 -0.06 10.39
N LEU A 289 18.98 -0.49 10.90
CA LEU A 289 17.66 0.07 10.54
C LEU A 289 17.52 1.54 10.98
N ILE A 290 18.06 1.91 12.15
CA ILE A 290 18.13 3.30 12.62
C ILE A 290 18.94 4.14 11.64
N GLU A 291 20.14 3.68 11.25
CA GLU A 291 21.02 4.39 10.31
C GLU A 291 20.34 4.61 8.95
N GLN A 292 19.69 3.57 8.40
CA GLN A 292 19.01 3.69 7.12
C GLN A 292 17.82 4.67 7.20
N ARG A 293 17.07 4.66 8.28
CA ARG A 293 15.98 5.62 8.52
C ARG A 293 16.54 7.06 8.58
N GLU A 294 17.62 7.29 9.30
CA GLU A 294 18.24 8.63 9.40
C GLU A 294 18.75 9.15 8.06
N ILE A 295 19.33 8.26 7.23
CA ILE A 295 19.73 8.61 5.86
C ILE A 295 18.48 8.99 5.04
N TRP A 296 17.41 8.19 5.11
CA TRP A 296 16.16 8.48 4.40
C TRP A 296 15.55 9.82 4.82
N ASP A 297 15.41 10.06 6.12
CA ASP A 297 14.87 11.30 6.68
C ASP A 297 15.66 12.52 6.18
N GLY A 298 16.99 12.43 6.15
CA GLY A 298 17.85 13.48 5.62
C GLY A 298 17.69 13.72 4.10
N LEU A 299 17.46 12.66 3.31
CA LEU A 299 17.17 12.78 1.89
C LEU A 299 15.83 13.46 1.64
N VAL A 300 14.79 13.07 2.39
CA VAL A 300 13.45 13.65 2.30
C VAL A 300 13.49 15.12 2.71
N GLU A 301 14.14 15.47 3.80
CA GLU A 301 14.29 16.87 4.24
C GLU A 301 14.93 17.76 3.16
N LYS A 302 16.00 17.27 2.53
CA LYS A 302 16.67 17.98 1.42
C LYS A 302 15.74 18.14 0.22
N ALA A 303 15.00 17.08 -0.15
CA ALA A 303 14.08 17.12 -1.28
C ALA A 303 12.92 18.09 -1.04
N MET A 304 12.36 18.11 0.17
CA MET A 304 11.30 19.04 0.56
C MET A 304 11.75 20.52 0.52
N LYS A 305 12.99 20.80 0.96
CA LYS A 305 13.57 22.15 0.87
C LYS A 305 13.81 22.60 -0.57
N ALA A 306 14.14 21.67 -1.46
CA ALA A 306 14.39 21.99 -2.88
C ALA A 306 13.10 22.09 -3.73
N GLY A 307 11.99 21.50 -3.29
CA GLY A 307 10.71 21.47 -4.00
C GLY A 307 9.67 22.47 -3.51
N GLY A 308 9.95 23.23 -2.45
CA GLY A 308 9.19 24.35 -1.96
C GLY A 308 9.80 25.66 -2.45
#